data_6caf90fbde5170e5db2404cb05ca1a72
#
_entry.id   6caf90fbde5170e5db2404cb05ca1a72
#
_cell.length_a   1.000
_cell.length_b   1.000
_cell.length_c   1.000
_cell.angle_alpha   90.00
_cell.angle_beta   90.00
_cell.angle_gamma   90.00
#
_symmetry.space_group_name_H-M   'P 1'
#
loop_
_entity.id
_entity.type
_entity.pdbx_description
1 polymer ?
#
loop_
_entity_poly.entity_id
_entity_poly.type
_entity_poly.pdbx_seq_one_letter_code
_entity_poly.pdbx_strand_id
1 'polypeptide(L)'
;MDNSSRIWIAEDDRSMRWVMEKALTRAGIGVRCFEKGDDLLIALQTSRPQVIISDIRMPGIDGLELLRQIQKSYPDLPMIITTAHSDLDSAVSAYQGGAFEYLPKPLDLDELVAVTKRGVAVAKEQSVTKGEDERPETQEIIGEAPAMQEVFRAIGRLASSNITVLINGESGTGKELVARALHNHGPRSGREFIALNMAAIPNELIESELFGHEKGAFTGAGQRREGRFEQSNGGTLFLDEIGDMPAEAQTRLLRVLSDGEFYRVGGHTSIKVDVRIIAATHQHLEQLVEQNRFREDLFHRLNVIRIHLPRLSERREDIPRLVKHFFARAALELNVESKVLSDEATALCCDLPWPGNVRQLENTCRWLTVMAAGREVLLADLPPELRSDESVGVAAEAANWQAQLRAWGESQLRAGGTGIMVTALEDMERVMIDTALSHTGGRKRHAAQLLGWGRNTLTRKLQDYGIEDSPSV
;
A
#
# COMPACT_ATOMS: atom_id res chain seq x y z
N MET A 1 -21.85 -14.38 -45.11
CA MET A 1 -21.95 -14.23 -43.64
C MET A 1 -20.85 -13.28 -43.23
N ASP A 2 -21.27 -12.06 -42.95
CA ASP A 2 -20.33 -10.92 -42.77
C ASP A 2 -19.65 -11.05 -41.40
N ASN A 3 -18.43 -11.55 -41.42
CA ASN A 3 -17.60 -11.66 -40.20
C ASN A 3 -16.88 -10.32 -40.02
N SER A 4 -17.67 -9.27 -39.79
CA SER A 4 -17.14 -7.96 -39.47
C SER A 4 -16.31 -8.10 -38.19
N SER A 5 -15.02 -7.84 -38.32
CA SER A 5 -14.05 -7.88 -37.21
C SER A 5 -14.51 -6.94 -36.09
N ARG A 6 -14.99 -7.55 -35.01
CA ARG A 6 -15.65 -6.85 -33.89
C ARG A 6 -14.69 -6.03 -33.07
N ILE A 7 -13.41 -6.41 -33.06
CA ILE A 7 -12.37 -5.79 -32.24
C ILE A 7 -11.27 -5.28 -33.15
N TRP A 8 -10.78 -4.06 -32.90
CA TRP A 8 -9.65 -3.49 -33.59
C TRP A 8 -8.47 -3.35 -32.63
N ILE A 9 -7.26 -3.72 -33.08
CA ILE A 9 -6.02 -3.64 -32.31
C ILE A 9 -5.08 -2.69 -33.05
N ALA A 10 -4.56 -1.66 -32.36
CA ALA A 10 -3.45 -0.83 -32.78
C ALA A 10 -2.24 -1.15 -31.91
N GLU A 11 -1.21 -1.75 -32.51
CA GLU A 11 0.01 -2.20 -31.84
C GLU A 11 1.13 -2.23 -32.88
N ASP A 12 2.24 -1.56 -32.65
CA ASP A 12 3.36 -1.49 -33.60
C ASP A 12 4.25 -2.73 -33.54
N ASP A 13 4.38 -3.36 -32.35
CA ASP A 13 5.13 -4.61 -32.22
C ASP A 13 4.39 -5.77 -32.90
N ARG A 14 5.02 -6.33 -33.92
CA ARG A 14 4.46 -7.43 -34.71
C ARG A 14 4.20 -8.69 -33.85
N SER A 15 5.09 -8.98 -32.92
CA SER A 15 5.00 -10.18 -32.08
C SER A 15 3.84 -10.06 -31.11
N MET A 16 3.73 -8.92 -30.43
CA MET A 16 2.65 -8.61 -29.50
C MET A 16 1.30 -8.59 -30.22
N ARG A 17 1.22 -7.91 -31.36
CA ARG A 17 0.03 -7.86 -32.21
C ARG A 17 -0.45 -9.27 -32.60
N TRP A 18 0.46 -10.14 -32.98
CA TRP A 18 0.15 -11.53 -33.32
C TRP A 18 -0.37 -12.33 -32.11
N VAL A 19 0.25 -12.16 -30.94
CA VAL A 19 -0.17 -12.84 -29.69
C VAL A 19 -1.57 -12.42 -29.30
N MET A 20 -1.87 -11.12 -29.30
CA MET A 20 -3.21 -10.57 -28.97
C MET A 20 -4.25 -11.07 -29.98
N GLU A 21 -3.96 -11.02 -31.28
CA GLU A 21 -4.84 -11.53 -32.32
C GLU A 21 -5.18 -13.01 -32.12
N LYS A 22 -4.15 -13.84 -31.82
CA LYS A 22 -4.32 -15.27 -31.57
C LYS A 22 -5.17 -15.56 -30.31
N ALA A 23 -4.93 -14.83 -29.22
CA ALA A 23 -5.69 -14.98 -27.98
C ALA A 23 -7.17 -14.68 -28.21
N LEU A 24 -7.50 -13.55 -28.83
CA LEU A 24 -8.89 -13.15 -29.08
C LEU A 24 -9.57 -14.05 -30.12
N THR A 25 -8.88 -14.45 -31.19
CA THR A 25 -9.42 -15.38 -32.19
C THR A 25 -9.72 -16.73 -31.58
N ARG A 26 -8.88 -17.22 -30.67
CA ARG A 26 -9.08 -18.47 -29.93
C ARG A 26 -10.31 -18.39 -29.02
N ALA A 27 -10.63 -17.22 -28.53
CA ALA A 27 -11.85 -16.93 -27.75
C ALA A 27 -13.10 -16.69 -28.63
N GLY A 28 -13.03 -16.92 -29.97
CA GLY A 28 -14.13 -16.76 -30.90
C GLY A 28 -14.44 -15.31 -31.29
N ILE A 29 -13.48 -14.40 -31.08
CA ILE A 29 -13.66 -12.96 -31.35
C ILE A 29 -12.92 -12.58 -32.65
N GLY A 30 -13.65 -11.99 -33.61
CA GLY A 30 -13.05 -11.48 -34.86
C GLY A 30 -12.24 -10.21 -34.61
N VAL A 31 -11.01 -10.18 -35.10
CA VAL A 31 -10.05 -9.11 -34.88
C VAL A 31 -9.56 -8.50 -36.18
N ARG A 32 -9.35 -7.18 -36.21
CA ARG A 32 -8.62 -6.45 -37.26
C ARG A 32 -7.47 -5.70 -36.62
N CYS A 33 -6.26 -5.88 -37.16
CA CYS A 33 -5.03 -5.30 -36.63
C CYS A 33 -4.52 -4.14 -37.49
N PHE A 34 -3.93 -3.15 -36.81
CA PHE A 34 -3.30 -1.97 -37.36
C PHE A 34 -1.90 -1.79 -36.75
N GLU A 35 -0.94 -1.29 -37.53
CA GLU A 35 0.40 -0.98 -37.02
C GLU A 35 0.51 0.45 -36.49
N LYS A 36 -0.42 1.32 -36.87
CA LYS A 36 -0.43 2.75 -36.51
C LYS A 36 -1.83 3.21 -36.15
N GLY A 37 -1.91 4.15 -35.21
CA GLY A 37 -3.15 4.80 -34.86
C GLY A 37 -3.83 5.55 -36.00
N ASP A 38 -3.02 6.17 -36.89
CA ASP A 38 -3.50 6.89 -38.06
C ASP A 38 -4.32 5.99 -39.01
N ASP A 39 -3.83 4.77 -39.27
CA ASP A 39 -4.50 3.82 -40.17
C ASP A 39 -5.84 3.35 -39.55
N LEU A 40 -5.89 3.22 -38.23
CA LEU A 40 -7.10 2.89 -37.48
C LEU A 40 -8.14 4.04 -37.59
N LEU A 41 -7.71 5.30 -37.44
CA LEU A 41 -8.60 6.46 -37.62
C LEU A 41 -9.19 6.56 -39.02
N ILE A 42 -8.40 6.28 -40.04
CA ILE A 42 -8.87 6.23 -41.43
C ILE A 42 -9.92 5.13 -41.58
N ALA A 43 -9.67 3.95 -41.02
CA ALA A 43 -10.61 2.84 -41.07
C ALA A 43 -11.92 3.12 -40.32
N LEU A 44 -11.93 3.92 -39.24
CA LEU A 44 -13.10 4.35 -38.49
C LEU A 44 -14.08 5.19 -39.31
N GLN A 45 -13.63 5.83 -40.38
CA GLN A 45 -14.49 6.58 -41.31
C GLN A 45 -15.40 5.68 -42.15
N THR A 46 -15.04 4.41 -42.31
CA THR A 46 -15.75 3.46 -43.20
C THR A 46 -16.41 2.31 -42.45
N SER A 47 -15.93 1.96 -41.26
CA SER A 47 -16.46 0.86 -40.47
C SER A 47 -16.20 1.11 -38.98
N ARG A 48 -17.07 0.55 -38.09
CA ARG A 48 -16.98 0.76 -36.64
C ARG A 48 -16.78 -0.57 -35.91
N PRO A 49 -15.74 -0.72 -35.06
CA PRO A 49 -15.59 -1.88 -34.19
C PRO A 49 -16.50 -1.76 -32.96
N GLN A 50 -16.58 -2.82 -32.18
CA GLN A 50 -17.28 -2.82 -30.88
C GLN A 50 -16.33 -2.39 -29.75
N VAL A 51 -15.03 -2.68 -29.86
CA VAL A 51 -14.00 -2.28 -28.91
C VAL A 51 -12.70 -2.02 -29.67
N ILE A 52 -11.92 -1.05 -29.22
CA ILE A 52 -10.56 -0.80 -29.67
C ILE A 52 -9.60 -1.17 -28.56
N ILE A 53 -8.47 -1.80 -28.92
CA ILE A 53 -7.32 -2.05 -28.04
C ILE A 53 -6.15 -1.34 -28.66
N SER A 54 -5.47 -0.46 -27.92
CA SER A 54 -4.34 0.33 -28.45
C SER A 54 -3.18 0.36 -27.49
N ASP A 55 -1.97 0.20 -28.02
CA ASP A 55 -0.77 0.58 -27.28
C ASP A 55 -0.70 2.10 -27.11
N ILE A 56 -0.07 2.57 -26.03
CA ILE A 56 0.21 4.00 -25.83
C ILE A 56 1.28 4.46 -26.80
N ARG A 57 2.40 3.72 -26.91
CA ARG A 57 3.55 4.16 -27.71
C ARG A 57 3.55 3.52 -29.09
N MET A 58 3.11 4.26 -30.07
CA MET A 58 3.12 3.84 -31.46
C MET A 58 3.70 4.94 -32.35
N PRO A 59 4.28 4.61 -33.50
CA PRO A 59 4.67 5.57 -34.52
C PRO A 59 3.46 6.35 -35.06
N GLY A 60 3.60 7.68 -35.22
CA GLY A 60 2.51 8.58 -35.64
C GLY A 60 1.72 9.07 -34.40
N ILE A 61 0.42 8.92 -34.42
CA ILE A 61 -0.44 9.27 -33.30
C ILE A 61 -0.24 8.26 -32.15
N ASP A 62 0.09 8.74 -30.95
CA ASP A 62 0.17 7.90 -29.75
C ASP A 62 -1.22 7.44 -29.28
N GLY A 63 -1.26 6.38 -28.46
CA GLY A 63 -2.51 5.77 -28.02
C GLY A 63 -3.38 6.68 -27.16
N LEU A 64 -2.82 7.62 -26.40
CA LEU A 64 -3.60 8.57 -25.59
C LEU A 64 -4.20 9.67 -26.45
N GLU A 65 -3.49 10.14 -27.48
CA GLU A 65 -4.04 11.09 -28.45
C GLU A 65 -5.09 10.43 -29.32
N LEU A 66 -4.86 9.16 -29.73
CA LEU A 66 -5.86 8.34 -30.42
C LEU A 66 -7.13 8.20 -29.57
N LEU A 67 -6.99 7.92 -28.26
CA LEU A 67 -8.10 7.84 -27.30
C LEU A 67 -8.90 9.14 -27.27
N ARG A 68 -8.22 10.29 -27.12
CA ARG A 68 -8.88 11.61 -27.10
C ARG A 68 -9.68 11.89 -28.38
N GLN A 69 -9.13 11.58 -29.54
CA GLN A 69 -9.82 11.76 -30.81
C GLN A 69 -11.02 10.82 -30.97
N ILE A 70 -10.87 9.56 -30.53
CA ILE A 70 -11.96 8.60 -30.56
C ILE A 70 -13.06 9.02 -29.58
N GLN A 71 -12.74 9.40 -28.35
CA GLN A 71 -13.73 9.86 -27.36
C GLN A 71 -14.49 11.12 -27.82
N LYS A 72 -13.82 12.01 -28.56
CA LYS A 72 -14.46 13.21 -29.12
C LYS A 72 -15.46 12.86 -30.24
N SER A 73 -15.14 11.89 -31.08
CA SER A 73 -15.92 11.55 -32.28
C SER A 73 -16.87 10.37 -32.06
N TYR A 74 -16.50 9.46 -31.15
CA TYR A 74 -17.20 8.20 -30.87
C TYR A 74 -17.21 7.91 -29.34
N PRO A 75 -17.88 8.74 -28.53
CA PRO A 75 -17.83 8.65 -27.05
C PRO A 75 -18.29 7.31 -26.49
N ASP A 76 -19.14 6.60 -27.24
CA ASP A 76 -19.71 5.30 -26.84
C ASP A 76 -18.83 4.11 -27.26
N LEU A 77 -17.64 4.35 -27.83
CA LEU A 77 -16.77 3.28 -28.31
C LEU A 77 -15.75 2.93 -27.22
N PRO A 78 -15.89 1.78 -26.55
CA PRO A 78 -14.94 1.39 -25.52
C PRO A 78 -13.55 1.21 -26.09
N MET A 79 -12.54 1.84 -25.45
CA MET A 79 -11.15 1.71 -25.82
C MET A 79 -10.34 1.19 -24.63
N ILE A 80 -9.61 0.11 -24.85
CA ILE A 80 -8.68 -0.51 -23.90
C ILE A 80 -7.27 -0.02 -24.26
N ILE A 81 -6.55 0.49 -23.28
CA ILE A 81 -5.18 0.96 -23.47
C ILE A 81 -4.21 -0.10 -22.94
N THR A 82 -3.20 -0.45 -23.76
CA THR A 82 -2.08 -1.30 -23.34
C THR A 82 -0.80 -0.49 -23.27
N THR A 83 0.12 -0.80 -22.36
CA THR A 83 1.36 -0.05 -22.21
C THR A 83 2.49 -0.86 -21.60
N ALA A 84 3.73 -0.57 -22.07
CA ALA A 84 4.96 -1.05 -21.44
C ALA A 84 5.38 -0.21 -20.22
N HIS A 85 4.75 0.94 -19.99
CA HIS A 85 5.02 1.81 -18.86
C HIS A 85 3.87 1.68 -17.86
N SER A 86 4.14 1.00 -16.77
CA SER A 86 3.19 0.70 -15.70
C SER A 86 3.24 1.78 -14.60
N ASP A 87 3.40 3.06 -14.97
CA ASP A 87 3.37 4.18 -14.04
C ASP A 87 1.93 4.69 -13.79
N LEU A 88 1.73 5.33 -12.65
CA LEU A 88 0.43 5.85 -12.24
C LEU A 88 -0.09 6.90 -13.23
N ASP A 89 0.78 7.78 -13.74
CA ASP A 89 0.39 8.88 -14.62
C ASP A 89 -0.18 8.38 -15.95
N SER A 90 0.40 7.31 -16.50
CA SER A 90 -0.10 6.66 -17.71
C SER A 90 -1.48 6.04 -17.47
N ALA A 91 -1.66 5.34 -16.34
CA ALA A 91 -2.95 4.75 -15.97
C ALA A 91 -4.04 5.82 -15.76
N VAL A 92 -3.73 6.85 -14.99
CA VAL A 92 -4.66 7.96 -14.72
C VAL A 92 -5.00 8.71 -16.02
N SER A 93 -4.00 8.98 -16.88
CA SER A 93 -4.23 9.65 -18.17
C SER A 93 -5.15 8.86 -19.09
N ALA A 94 -4.98 7.53 -19.13
CA ALA A 94 -5.85 6.67 -19.90
C ALA A 94 -7.31 6.76 -19.40
N TYR A 95 -7.54 6.65 -18.08
CA TYR A 95 -8.89 6.73 -17.52
C TYR A 95 -9.50 8.14 -17.64
N GLN A 96 -8.74 9.20 -17.39
CA GLN A 96 -9.21 10.57 -17.59
C GLN A 96 -9.53 10.86 -19.07
N GLY A 97 -8.74 10.28 -19.99
CA GLY A 97 -9.03 10.32 -21.43
C GLY A 97 -10.24 9.51 -21.85
N GLY A 98 -10.92 8.81 -20.94
CA GLY A 98 -12.11 8.01 -21.20
C GLY A 98 -11.81 6.57 -21.62
N ALA A 99 -10.64 6.01 -21.31
CA ALA A 99 -10.37 4.60 -21.56
C ALA A 99 -11.34 3.71 -20.76
N PHE A 100 -11.84 2.68 -21.41
CA PHE A 100 -12.68 1.67 -20.79
C PHE A 100 -11.89 0.85 -19.76
N GLU A 101 -10.64 0.49 -20.13
CA GLU A 101 -9.74 -0.25 -19.25
C GLU A 101 -8.27 0.00 -19.65
N TYR A 102 -7.37 -0.27 -18.71
CA TYR A 102 -5.93 -0.13 -18.85
C TYR A 102 -5.25 -1.45 -18.52
N LEU A 103 -4.39 -1.96 -19.40
CA LEU A 103 -3.69 -3.23 -19.27
C LEU A 103 -2.16 -3.03 -19.37
N PRO A 104 -1.40 -3.26 -18.29
CA PRO A 104 0.05 -3.19 -18.32
C PRO A 104 0.65 -4.38 -19.09
N LYS A 105 1.77 -4.16 -19.78
CA LYS A 105 2.60 -5.23 -20.36
C LYS A 105 3.63 -5.70 -19.31
N PRO A 106 3.89 -7.00 -19.18
CA PRO A 106 3.47 -8.11 -20.04
C PRO A 106 1.98 -8.44 -19.87
N LEU A 107 1.28 -8.60 -21.02
CA LEU A 107 -0.16 -8.84 -21.03
C LEU A 107 -0.51 -10.23 -20.51
N ASP A 108 -1.41 -10.30 -19.55
CA ASP A 108 -2.16 -11.53 -19.25
C ASP A 108 -3.24 -11.72 -20.33
N LEU A 109 -3.13 -12.80 -21.09
CA LEU A 109 -4.02 -13.08 -22.23
C LEU A 109 -5.44 -13.42 -21.77
N ASP A 110 -5.60 -14.02 -20.61
CA ASP A 110 -6.92 -14.34 -20.06
C ASP A 110 -7.61 -13.06 -19.58
N GLU A 111 -6.86 -12.15 -18.96
CA GLU A 111 -7.35 -10.81 -18.58
C GLU A 111 -7.71 -10.00 -19.83
N LEU A 112 -6.89 -9.99 -20.87
CA LEU A 112 -7.17 -9.32 -22.13
C LEU A 112 -8.51 -9.78 -22.73
N VAL A 113 -8.74 -11.09 -22.79
CA VAL A 113 -9.99 -11.68 -23.30
C VAL A 113 -11.18 -11.30 -22.41
N ALA A 114 -11.03 -11.36 -21.10
CA ALA A 114 -12.09 -11.02 -20.15
C ALA A 114 -12.49 -9.54 -20.25
N VAL A 115 -11.52 -8.63 -20.29
CA VAL A 115 -11.73 -7.18 -20.43
C VAL A 115 -12.37 -6.85 -21.77
N THR A 116 -11.90 -7.46 -22.85
CA THR A 116 -12.48 -7.28 -24.19
C THR A 116 -13.94 -7.71 -24.25
N LYS A 117 -14.29 -8.86 -23.64
CA LYS A 117 -15.70 -9.30 -23.56
C LYS A 117 -16.56 -8.33 -22.77
N ARG A 118 -16.06 -7.77 -21.66
CA ARG A 118 -16.78 -6.72 -20.90
C ARG A 118 -17.00 -5.47 -21.75
N GLY A 119 -15.99 -5.01 -22.47
CA GLY A 119 -16.09 -3.87 -23.39
C GLY A 119 -17.15 -4.09 -24.47
N VAL A 120 -17.21 -5.28 -25.06
CA VAL A 120 -18.26 -5.65 -26.03
C VAL A 120 -19.67 -5.62 -25.41
N ALA A 121 -19.84 -6.03 -24.16
CA ALA A 121 -21.13 -5.96 -23.47
C ALA A 121 -21.57 -4.51 -23.24
N VAL A 122 -20.64 -3.64 -22.79
CA VAL A 122 -20.89 -2.21 -22.53
C VAL A 122 -21.17 -1.44 -23.83
N ALA A 123 -20.47 -1.74 -24.93
CA ALA A 123 -20.73 -1.12 -26.24
C ALA A 123 -22.19 -1.30 -26.71
N LYS A 124 -22.92 -2.27 -26.14
CA LYS A 124 -24.32 -2.51 -26.41
C LYS A 124 -25.27 -1.68 -25.53
N GLU A 125 -24.81 -1.12 -24.42
CA GLU A 125 -25.67 -0.51 -23.39
C GLU A 125 -25.55 1.03 -23.26
N GLN A 126 -24.51 1.71 -23.78
CA GLN A 126 -24.26 3.12 -23.41
C GLN A 126 -24.21 4.14 -24.55
N SER A 127 -24.86 5.27 -24.22
CA SER A 127 -24.60 6.61 -24.74
C SER A 127 -24.64 7.61 -23.57
N VAL A 128 -23.64 8.59 -23.51
CA VAL A 128 -23.61 9.87 -22.72
C VAL A 128 -22.60 9.93 -21.53
N THR A 129 -21.65 10.79 -21.45
CA THR A 129 -21.26 12.19 -21.41
C THR A 129 -19.81 12.45 -20.90
N LYS A 130 -19.26 13.64 -21.19
CA LYS A 130 -17.84 14.11 -21.16
C LYS A 130 -17.39 14.88 -19.92
N GLY A 131 -16.05 15.10 -19.79
CA GLY A 131 -15.40 16.24 -19.13
C GLY A 131 -13.86 16.12 -19.05
N GLU A 132 -13.13 17.13 -19.53
CA GLU A 132 -11.65 17.25 -19.63
C GLU A 132 -11.09 18.13 -18.48
N ASP A 133 -9.79 17.93 -18.06
CA ASP A 133 -8.78 19.00 -17.92
C ASP A 133 -7.38 18.59 -17.38
N GLU A 134 -6.40 19.55 -17.43
CA GLU A 134 -4.93 19.45 -17.37
C GLU A 134 -4.29 19.45 -15.94
N ARG A 135 -2.96 19.15 -15.84
CA ARG A 135 -2.22 18.66 -14.64
C ARG A 135 -1.24 19.61 -13.98
N PRO A 136 -0.83 19.34 -12.71
CA PRO A 136 0.49 19.66 -12.15
C PRO A 136 1.30 18.41 -11.74
N GLU A 137 2.63 18.57 -11.69
CA GLU A 137 3.64 17.55 -11.36
C GLU A 137 3.48 16.97 -9.94
N THR A 138 3.54 15.64 -9.83
CA THR A 138 3.32 14.92 -8.58
C THR A 138 4.47 13.98 -8.23
N GLN A 139 4.68 13.76 -6.94
CA GLN A 139 5.57 12.70 -6.44
C GLN A 139 5.13 11.35 -7.01
N GLU A 140 6.03 10.72 -7.76
CA GLU A 140 5.77 9.48 -8.49
C GLU A 140 5.60 8.30 -7.51
N ILE A 141 4.46 7.59 -7.60
CA ILE A 141 4.29 6.30 -6.93
C ILE A 141 4.91 5.23 -7.84
N ILE A 142 5.98 4.60 -7.35
CA ILE A 142 6.72 3.58 -8.10
C ILE A 142 6.10 2.21 -7.84
N GLY A 143 5.77 1.45 -8.90
CA GLY A 143 5.28 0.08 -8.79
C GLY A 143 4.98 -0.53 -10.15
N GLU A 144 5.62 -1.65 -10.47
CA GLU A 144 5.35 -2.48 -11.66
C GLU A 144 4.68 -3.80 -11.27
N ALA A 145 4.79 -4.20 -10.00
CA ALA A 145 4.17 -5.41 -9.49
C ALA A 145 2.66 -5.45 -9.76
N PRO A 146 2.09 -6.62 -10.11
CA PRO A 146 0.66 -6.75 -10.40
C PRO A 146 -0.25 -6.19 -9.30
N ALA A 147 0.12 -6.39 -8.03
CA ALA A 147 -0.62 -5.85 -6.90
C ALA A 147 -0.65 -4.30 -6.87
N MET A 148 0.43 -3.63 -7.31
CA MET A 148 0.44 -2.16 -7.44
C MET A 148 -0.34 -1.68 -8.65
N GLN A 149 -0.39 -2.45 -9.72
CA GLN A 149 -1.21 -2.13 -10.89
C GLN A 149 -2.71 -2.13 -10.56
N GLU A 150 -3.18 -2.98 -9.64
CA GLU A 150 -4.55 -2.92 -9.12
C GLU A 150 -4.81 -1.61 -8.37
N VAL A 151 -3.84 -1.15 -7.57
CA VAL A 151 -3.91 0.15 -6.87
C VAL A 151 -4.00 1.29 -7.89
N PHE A 152 -3.16 1.29 -8.94
CA PHE A 152 -3.18 2.32 -9.98
C PHE A 152 -4.50 2.33 -10.75
N ARG A 153 -5.04 1.17 -11.11
CA ARG A 153 -6.38 1.04 -11.69
C ARG A 153 -7.47 1.63 -10.79
N ALA A 154 -7.41 1.33 -9.49
CA ALA A 154 -8.36 1.88 -8.54
C ALA A 154 -8.26 3.42 -8.44
N ILE A 155 -7.04 3.98 -8.37
CA ILE A 155 -6.81 5.43 -8.36
C ILE A 155 -7.38 6.05 -9.64
N GLY A 156 -7.05 5.48 -10.83
CA GLY A 156 -7.54 5.97 -12.12
C GLY A 156 -9.07 6.02 -12.21
N ARG A 157 -9.75 4.93 -11.80
CA ARG A 157 -11.23 4.87 -11.76
C ARG A 157 -11.87 5.88 -10.79
N LEU A 158 -11.17 6.20 -9.69
CA LEU A 158 -11.64 7.12 -8.67
C LEU A 158 -11.22 8.58 -8.91
N ALA A 159 -10.40 8.81 -9.93
CA ALA A 159 -9.87 10.14 -10.25
C ALA A 159 -10.98 11.17 -10.52
N SER A 160 -12.08 10.77 -11.16
CA SER A 160 -13.23 11.65 -11.45
C SER A 160 -14.28 11.72 -10.32
N SER A 161 -14.05 11.07 -9.17
CA SER A 161 -15.04 10.87 -8.12
C SER A 161 -14.71 11.64 -6.84
N ASN A 162 -15.75 12.11 -6.13
CA ASN A 162 -15.64 12.66 -4.77
C ASN A 162 -15.99 11.64 -3.66
N ILE A 163 -16.09 10.36 -4.00
CA ILE A 163 -16.46 9.30 -3.06
C ILE A 163 -15.40 9.16 -1.96
N THR A 164 -15.84 8.85 -0.75
CA THR A 164 -14.96 8.51 0.38
C THR A 164 -14.18 7.23 0.07
N VAL A 165 -12.87 7.26 0.32
CA VAL A 165 -11.96 6.12 0.08
C VAL A 165 -11.30 5.73 1.39
N LEU A 166 -11.29 4.44 1.68
CA LEU A 166 -10.56 3.84 2.80
C LEU A 166 -9.32 3.11 2.27
N ILE A 167 -8.13 3.55 2.68
CA ILE A 167 -6.86 2.96 2.28
C ILE A 167 -6.36 2.05 3.40
N ASN A 168 -6.29 0.76 3.16
CA ASN A 168 -5.75 -0.22 4.09
C ASN A 168 -4.34 -0.65 3.66
N GLY A 169 -3.44 -0.80 4.61
CA GLY A 169 -2.08 -1.29 4.37
C GLY A 169 -1.20 -1.08 5.59
N GLU A 170 -0.16 -1.87 5.72
CA GLU A 170 0.79 -1.75 6.83
C GLU A 170 1.46 -0.38 6.90
N SER A 171 2.07 -0.09 8.05
CA SER A 171 2.87 1.13 8.20
C SER A 171 4.03 1.13 7.21
N GLY A 172 4.29 2.29 6.59
CA GLY A 172 5.38 2.44 5.63
C GLY A 172 5.12 1.92 4.22
N THR A 173 3.90 1.48 3.87
CA THR A 173 3.56 1.03 2.50
C THR A 173 3.34 2.16 1.50
N GLY A 174 3.11 3.41 1.96
CA GLY A 174 2.88 4.59 1.12
C GLY A 174 1.43 5.06 1.05
N LYS A 175 0.60 4.80 2.08
CA LYS A 175 -0.83 5.22 2.13
C LYS A 175 -1.04 6.70 1.83
N GLU A 176 -0.18 7.58 2.36
CA GLU A 176 -0.28 9.03 2.11
C GLU A 176 -0.01 9.39 0.65
N LEU A 177 0.94 8.71 -0.03
CA LEU A 177 1.19 8.94 -1.45
C LEU A 177 -0.03 8.60 -2.31
N VAL A 178 -0.73 7.51 -1.98
CA VAL A 178 -1.98 7.13 -2.65
C VAL A 178 -3.08 8.16 -2.38
N ALA A 179 -3.20 8.66 -1.16
CA ALA A 179 -4.17 9.72 -0.83
C ALA A 179 -3.88 11.02 -1.61
N ARG A 180 -2.61 11.42 -1.71
CA ARG A 180 -2.18 12.57 -2.53
C ARG A 180 -2.47 12.34 -4.01
N ALA A 181 -2.20 11.14 -4.53
CA ALA A 181 -2.53 10.81 -5.92
C ALA A 181 -4.03 10.90 -6.20
N LEU A 182 -4.88 10.37 -5.31
CA LEU A 182 -6.34 10.50 -5.41
C LEU A 182 -6.83 11.95 -5.37
N HIS A 183 -6.14 12.83 -4.64
CA HIS A 183 -6.44 14.25 -4.62
C HIS A 183 -5.96 14.94 -5.92
N ASN A 184 -4.69 14.76 -6.28
CA ASN A 184 -4.05 15.45 -7.39
C ASN A 184 -4.68 15.11 -8.75
N HIS A 185 -5.14 13.88 -8.90
CA HIS A 185 -5.88 13.43 -10.09
C HIS A 185 -7.40 13.58 -9.94
N GLY A 186 -7.87 14.13 -8.82
CA GLY A 186 -9.29 14.28 -8.52
C GLY A 186 -9.89 15.61 -8.96
N PRO A 187 -11.23 15.76 -8.88
CA PRO A 187 -11.92 17.00 -9.25
C PRO A 187 -11.54 18.20 -8.37
N ARG A 188 -10.84 17.96 -7.25
CA ARG A 188 -10.41 18.98 -6.28
C ARG A 188 -8.89 19.19 -6.28
N SER A 189 -8.18 18.79 -7.34
CA SER A 189 -6.71 18.88 -7.45
C SER A 189 -6.15 20.29 -7.26
N GLY A 190 -6.91 21.33 -7.66
CA GLY A 190 -6.54 22.74 -7.45
C GLY A 190 -6.97 23.32 -6.09
N ARG A 191 -7.41 22.48 -5.15
CA ARG A 191 -7.87 22.90 -3.81
C ARG A 191 -6.93 22.38 -2.72
N GLU A 192 -7.17 22.77 -1.48
CA GLU A 192 -6.36 22.37 -0.34
C GLU A 192 -6.41 20.84 -0.10
N PHE A 193 -5.23 20.26 0.11
CA PHE A 193 -5.06 18.91 0.64
C PHE A 193 -4.50 18.99 2.05
N ILE A 194 -5.31 18.65 3.04
CA ILE A 194 -4.89 18.66 4.43
C ILE A 194 -4.75 17.21 4.91
N ALA A 195 -3.55 16.85 5.39
CA ALA A 195 -3.27 15.55 5.99
C ALA A 195 -3.20 15.67 7.50
N LEU A 196 -3.85 14.75 8.20
CA LEU A 196 -3.81 14.66 9.65
C LEU A 196 -3.61 13.20 10.09
N ASN A 197 -2.54 12.96 10.85
CA ASN A 197 -2.25 11.65 11.42
C ASN A 197 -2.78 11.60 12.86
N MET A 198 -3.76 10.71 13.14
CA MET A 198 -4.39 10.59 14.44
C MET A 198 -3.41 10.09 15.51
N ALA A 199 -2.52 9.18 15.18
CA ALA A 199 -1.53 8.63 16.12
C ALA A 199 -0.48 9.66 16.57
N ALA A 200 -0.29 10.75 15.82
CA ALA A 200 0.66 11.81 16.17
C ALA A 200 0.09 12.89 17.10
N ILE A 201 -1.21 12.85 17.40
CA ILE A 201 -1.90 13.87 18.17
C ILE A 201 -2.39 13.26 19.50
N PRO A 202 -2.17 13.93 20.64
CA PRO A 202 -2.78 13.48 21.91
C PRO A 202 -4.30 13.38 21.78
N ASN A 203 -4.88 12.29 22.28
CA ASN A 203 -6.31 11.99 22.14
C ASN A 203 -7.22 13.16 22.55
N GLU A 204 -6.87 13.88 23.62
CA GLU A 204 -7.61 15.04 24.15
C GLU A 204 -7.64 16.24 23.17
N LEU A 205 -6.69 16.32 22.23
CA LEU A 205 -6.57 17.40 21.27
C LEU A 205 -7.15 17.06 19.89
N ILE A 206 -7.38 15.79 19.56
CA ILE A 206 -7.86 15.36 18.24
C ILE A 206 -9.16 16.07 17.87
N GLU A 207 -10.10 16.14 18.80
CA GLU A 207 -11.40 16.79 18.58
C GLU A 207 -11.24 18.28 18.27
N SER A 208 -10.40 18.98 19.04
CA SER A 208 -10.10 20.40 18.83
C SER A 208 -9.33 20.69 17.54
N GLU A 209 -8.39 19.80 17.14
CA GLU A 209 -7.66 19.94 15.87
C GLU A 209 -8.59 19.71 14.67
N LEU A 210 -9.46 18.67 14.72
CA LEU A 210 -10.38 18.38 13.63
C LEU A 210 -11.48 19.42 13.47
N PHE A 211 -12.19 19.75 14.55
CA PHE A 211 -13.43 20.52 14.53
C PHE A 211 -13.26 21.96 15.00
N GLY A 212 -12.06 22.33 15.50
CA GLY A 212 -11.83 23.64 16.10
C GLY A 212 -12.52 23.80 17.47
N HIS A 213 -12.29 24.93 18.11
CA HIS A 213 -12.89 25.26 19.40
C HIS A 213 -13.30 26.73 19.51
N GLU A 214 -14.30 26.99 20.31
CA GLU A 214 -14.68 28.34 20.73
C GLU A 214 -13.84 28.80 21.92
N LYS A 215 -13.75 30.10 22.13
CA LYS A 215 -13.06 30.68 23.30
C LYS A 215 -13.68 30.14 24.60
N GLY A 216 -12.85 29.59 25.48
CA GLY A 216 -13.28 29.07 26.76
C GLY A 216 -13.81 27.64 26.75
N ALA A 217 -13.69 26.92 25.63
CA ALA A 217 -14.17 25.51 25.49
C ALA A 217 -13.48 24.54 26.44
N PHE A 218 -12.21 24.78 26.81
CA PHE A 218 -11.43 24.01 27.77
C PHE A 218 -10.33 24.90 28.39
N THR A 219 -9.68 24.40 29.45
CA THR A 219 -8.57 25.10 30.11
C THR A 219 -7.42 25.29 29.13
N GLY A 220 -7.17 26.53 28.70
CA GLY A 220 -6.18 26.87 27.67
C GLY A 220 -6.79 27.38 26.34
N ALA A 221 -8.09 27.27 26.13
CA ALA A 221 -8.79 27.82 24.96
C ALA A 221 -8.95 29.38 25.05
N GLY A 222 -7.83 30.10 24.96
CA GLY A 222 -7.80 31.56 25.11
C GLY A 222 -8.45 32.31 23.95
N GLN A 223 -8.47 31.73 22.76
CA GLN A 223 -9.04 32.29 21.52
C GLN A 223 -9.80 31.20 20.76
N ARG A 224 -10.73 31.62 19.88
CA ARG A 224 -11.37 30.73 18.92
C ARG A 224 -10.32 30.25 17.89
N ARG A 225 -10.37 28.97 17.55
CA ARG A 225 -9.51 28.38 16.51
C ARG A 225 -10.33 27.53 15.54
N GLU A 226 -10.07 27.70 14.25
CA GLU A 226 -10.67 26.90 13.17
C GLU A 226 -10.06 25.50 13.12
N GLY A 227 -10.91 24.49 12.90
CA GLY A 227 -10.51 23.10 12.75
C GLY A 227 -10.09 22.75 11.33
N ARG A 228 -9.52 21.54 11.16
CA ARG A 228 -9.08 21.03 9.85
C ARG A 228 -10.24 20.89 8.86
N PHE A 229 -11.45 20.58 9.33
CA PHE A 229 -12.64 20.54 8.47
C PHE A 229 -12.99 21.90 7.86
N GLU A 230 -12.85 22.99 8.62
CA GLU A 230 -13.05 24.34 8.08
C GLU A 230 -11.96 24.71 7.08
N GLN A 231 -10.70 24.41 7.40
CA GLN A 231 -9.54 24.71 6.56
C GLN A 231 -9.59 23.95 5.23
N SER A 232 -10.11 22.69 5.24
CA SER A 232 -10.21 21.84 4.04
C SER A 232 -11.51 22.04 3.26
N ASN A 233 -12.31 23.06 3.58
CA ASN A 233 -13.58 23.28 2.90
C ASN A 233 -13.42 23.54 1.40
N GLY A 234 -14.13 22.77 0.57
CA GLY A 234 -13.98 22.73 -0.89
C GLY A 234 -12.82 21.85 -1.36
N GLY A 235 -11.97 21.35 -0.45
CA GLY A 235 -10.77 20.53 -0.70
C GLY A 235 -10.90 19.09 -0.29
N THR A 236 -9.77 18.50 0.14
CA THR A 236 -9.66 17.10 0.59
C THR A 236 -9.01 17.04 1.97
N LEU A 237 -9.61 16.26 2.87
CA LEU A 237 -9.05 15.95 4.18
C LEU A 237 -8.62 14.47 4.20
N PHE A 238 -7.33 14.24 4.41
CA PHE A 238 -6.76 12.91 4.59
C PHE A 238 -6.59 12.63 6.08
N LEU A 239 -7.26 11.59 6.55
CA LEU A 239 -7.25 11.11 7.94
C LEU A 239 -6.40 9.83 8.01
N ASP A 240 -5.13 9.97 8.41
CA ASP A 240 -4.24 8.83 8.59
C ASP A 240 -4.42 8.22 9.99
N GLU A 241 -4.30 6.89 10.06
CA GLU A 241 -4.50 6.07 11.26
C GLU A 241 -5.87 6.31 11.93
N ILE A 242 -6.94 6.23 11.11
CA ILE A 242 -8.32 6.48 11.54
C ILE A 242 -8.78 5.55 12.69
N GLY A 243 -8.15 4.36 12.82
CA GLY A 243 -8.43 3.40 13.90
C GLY A 243 -8.09 3.91 15.30
N ASP A 244 -7.23 4.93 15.40
CA ASP A 244 -6.82 5.55 16.66
C ASP A 244 -7.71 6.73 17.08
N MET A 245 -8.78 7.01 16.31
CA MET A 245 -9.69 8.13 16.59
C MET A 245 -10.52 7.87 17.85
N PRO A 246 -10.57 8.81 18.84
CA PRO A 246 -11.41 8.70 20.04
C PRO A 246 -12.91 8.66 19.71
N ALA A 247 -13.71 8.02 20.58
CA ALA A 247 -15.14 7.81 20.37
C ALA A 247 -15.95 9.10 20.18
N GLU A 248 -15.59 10.18 20.86
CA GLU A 248 -16.21 11.50 20.74
C GLU A 248 -15.99 12.06 19.33
N ALA A 249 -14.75 11.99 18.84
CA ALA A 249 -14.39 12.44 17.49
C ALA A 249 -15.06 11.57 16.42
N GLN A 250 -15.18 10.24 16.61
CA GLN A 250 -15.92 9.35 15.72
C GLN A 250 -17.37 9.80 15.55
N THR A 251 -18.04 10.18 16.64
CA THR A 251 -19.43 10.64 16.61
C THR A 251 -19.60 11.93 15.81
N ARG A 252 -18.65 12.87 15.93
CA ARG A 252 -18.69 14.11 15.16
C ARG A 252 -18.34 13.90 13.69
N LEU A 253 -17.36 13.05 13.40
CA LEU A 253 -17.00 12.67 12.03
C LEU A 253 -18.19 12.05 11.30
N LEU A 254 -18.96 11.19 11.97
CA LEU A 254 -20.16 10.60 11.41
C LEU A 254 -21.17 11.67 10.96
N ARG A 255 -21.37 12.75 11.75
CA ARG A 255 -22.25 13.85 11.37
C ARG A 255 -21.74 14.59 10.13
N VAL A 256 -20.43 14.87 10.05
CA VAL A 256 -19.85 15.48 8.84
C VAL A 256 -20.08 14.63 7.62
N LEU A 257 -19.85 13.31 7.72
CA LEU A 257 -20.06 12.36 6.61
C LEU A 257 -21.54 12.20 6.21
N SER A 258 -22.48 12.39 7.16
CA SER A 258 -23.91 12.23 6.91
C SER A 258 -24.57 13.52 6.44
N ASP A 259 -24.30 14.62 7.13
CA ASP A 259 -25.05 15.87 7.01
C ASP A 259 -24.21 17.02 6.40
N GLY A 260 -22.88 16.85 6.31
CA GLY A 260 -21.97 17.91 5.88
C GLY A 260 -21.84 19.05 6.91
N GLU A 261 -22.21 18.79 8.17
CA GLU A 261 -22.25 19.81 9.21
C GLU A 261 -21.60 19.30 10.52
N PHE A 262 -21.03 20.24 11.28
CA PHE A 262 -20.52 19.97 12.63
C PHE A 262 -20.59 21.20 13.52
N TYR A 263 -20.24 21.02 14.80
CA TYR A 263 -20.10 22.08 15.79
C TYR A 263 -18.67 22.12 16.31
N ARG A 264 -18.10 23.32 16.50
CA ARG A 264 -16.83 23.46 17.24
C ARG A 264 -16.96 22.95 18.66
N VAL A 265 -15.85 22.57 19.27
CA VAL A 265 -15.81 22.20 20.68
C VAL A 265 -16.24 23.42 21.53
N GLY A 266 -17.25 23.23 22.38
CA GLY A 266 -17.86 24.30 23.18
C GLY A 266 -18.76 25.25 22.39
N GLY A 267 -19.01 25.03 21.09
CA GLY A 267 -19.87 25.86 20.24
C GLY A 267 -21.26 25.27 20.01
N HIS A 268 -22.24 26.12 19.70
CA HIS A 268 -23.63 25.76 19.40
C HIS A 268 -24.03 26.13 17.97
N THR A 269 -23.16 26.77 17.21
CA THR A 269 -23.42 27.15 15.81
C THR A 269 -22.99 26.04 14.88
N SER A 270 -23.92 25.55 14.04
CA SER A 270 -23.61 24.55 12.99
C SER A 270 -22.77 25.18 11.89
N ILE A 271 -21.76 24.47 11.44
CA ILE A 271 -20.85 24.87 10.36
C ILE A 271 -21.00 23.86 9.23
N LYS A 272 -21.36 24.34 8.05
CA LYS A 272 -21.46 23.52 6.83
C LYS A 272 -20.11 23.49 6.12
N VAL A 273 -19.72 22.29 5.68
CA VAL A 273 -18.50 22.08 4.90
C VAL A 273 -18.75 21.06 3.78
N ASP A 274 -18.06 21.29 2.68
CA ASP A 274 -17.99 20.35 1.57
C ASP A 274 -16.54 19.84 1.44
N VAL A 275 -16.25 18.70 2.04
CA VAL A 275 -14.90 18.13 2.12
C VAL A 275 -14.90 16.70 1.59
N ARG A 276 -13.99 16.38 0.65
CA ARG A 276 -13.72 15.00 0.28
C ARG A 276 -12.90 14.36 1.38
N ILE A 277 -13.34 13.22 1.90
CA ILE A 277 -12.63 12.47 2.94
C ILE A 277 -11.92 11.26 2.34
N ILE A 278 -10.62 11.13 2.64
CA ILE A 278 -9.82 9.95 2.40
C ILE A 278 -9.31 9.49 3.76
N ALA A 279 -9.61 8.25 4.16
CA ALA A 279 -9.15 7.69 5.42
C ALA A 279 -8.11 6.59 5.17
N ALA A 280 -7.15 6.45 6.08
CA ALA A 280 -6.18 5.36 6.02
C ALA A 280 -5.98 4.71 7.39
N THR A 281 -5.65 3.42 7.38
CA THR A 281 -5.31 2.68 8.59
C THR A 281 -4.49 1.43 8.27
N HIS A 282 -3.67 1.00 9.24
CA HIS A 282 -3.03 -0.32 9.23
C HIS A 282 -3.83 -1.34 10.07
N GLN A 283 -4.82 -0.89 10.85
CA GLN A 283 -5.61 -1.74 11.75
C GLN A 283 -6.81 -2.36 11.01
N HIS A 284 -7.29 -3.49 11.51
CA HIS A 284 -8.53 -4.14 11.06
C HIS A 284 -9.73 -3.46 11.73
N LEU A 285 -10.38 -2.53 11.03
CA LEU A 285 -11.52 -1.78 11.59
C LEU A 285 -12.68 -2.69 11.99
N GLU A 286 -12.91 -3.79 11.28
CA GLU A 286 -13.90 -4.80 11.63
C GLU A 286 -13.69 -5.35 13.05
N GLN A 287 -12.45 -5.68 13.40
CA GLN A 287 -12.11 -6.16 14.75
C GLN A 287 -12.28 -5.06 15.81
N LEU A 288 -11.97 -3.79 15.45
CA LEU A 288 -12.21 -2.67 16.37
C LEU A 288 -13.71 -2.43 16.60
N VAL A 289 -14.56 -2.68 15.59
CA VAL A 289 -16.03 -2.63 15.73
C VAL A 289 -16.50 -3.74 16.69
N GLU A 290 -16.05 -4.98 16.52
CA GLU A 290 -16.35 -6.11 17.42
C GLU A 290 -15.92 -5.82 18.86
N GLN A 291 -14.80 -5.12 19.06
CA GLN A 291 -14.29 -4.69 20.36
C GLN A 291 -14.98 -3.43 20.92
N ASN A 292 -15.97 -2.85 20.25
CA ASN A 292 -16.60 -1.57 20.58
C ASN A 292 -15.63 -0.38 20.69
N ARG A 293 -14.48 -0.44 20.04
CA ARG A 293 -13.48 0.64 19.95
C ARG A 293 -13.69 1.54 18.74
N PHE A 294 -14.40 1.05 17.73
CA PHE A 294 -14.79 1.80 16.53
C PHE A 294 -16.29 1.62 16.30
N ARG A 295 -16.98 2.69 15.92
CA ARG A 295 -18.43 2.66 15.69
C ARG A 295 -18.76 1.98 14.37
N GLU A 296 -19.73 1.09 14.36
CA GLU A 296 -20.19 0.37 13.19
C GLU A 296 -20.78 1.31 12.12
N ASP A 297 -21.57 2.31 12.54
CA ASP A 297 -22.19 3.27 11.65
C ASP A 297 -21.15 4.14 10.91
N LEU A 298 -20.08 4.57 11.59
CA LEU A 298 -18.96 5.28 10.99
C LEU A 298 -18.17 4.37 10.04
N PHE A 299 -17.91 3.13 10.44
CA PHE A 299 -17.23 2.16 9.58
C PHE A 299 -17.93 2.01 8.23
N HIS A 300 -19.26 1.84 8.21
CA HIS A 300 -20.03 1.72 6.95
C HIS A 300 -20.01 3.00 6.11
N ARG A 301 -19.91 4.17 6.71
CA ARG A 301 -19.78 5.44 5.98
C ARG A 301 -18.41 5.68 5.38
N LEU A 302 -17.34 5.20 6.04
CA LEU A 302 -15.98 5.28 5.54
C LEU A 302 -15.65 4.20 4.51
N ASN A 303 -16.19 2.99 4.70
CA ASN A 303 -15.90 1.82 3.90
C ASN A 303 -16.76 1.73 2.63
N VAL A 304 -16.85 2.82 1.87
CA VAL A 304 -17.57 2.84 0.59
C VAL A 304 -16.73 2.19 -0.51
N ILE A 305 -15.48 2.63 -0.63
CA ILE A 305 -14.49 2.01 -1.52
C ILE A 305 -13.21 1.78 -0.73
N ARG A 306 -12.69 0.55 -0.81
CA ARG A 306 -11.46 0.14 -0.13
C ARG A 306 -10.35 -0.06 -1.14
N ILE A 307 -9.20 0.56 -0.88
CA ILE A 307 -7.95 0.30 -1.60
C ILE A 307 -7.00 -0.41 -0.64
N HIS A 308 -6.52 -1.58 -1.02
CA HIS A 308 -5.51 -2.31 -0.24
C HIS A 308 -4.13 -2.07 -0.84
N LEU A 309 -3.20 -1.51 -0.02
CA LEU A 309 -1.81 -1.37 -0.42
C LEU A 309 -1.02 -2.63 -0.03
N PRO A 310 -0.35 -3.28 -0.98
CA PRO A 310 0.44 -4.46 -0.71
C PRO A 310 1.67 -4.13 0.15
N ARG A 311 2.10 -5.11 0.95
CA ARG A 311 3.40 -5.09 1.64
C ARG A 311 4.52 -5.08 0.62
N LEU A 312 5.69 -4.61 1.03
CA LEU A 312 6.86 -4.63 0.14
C LEU A 312 7.27 -6.06 -0.24
N SER A 313 7.07 -7.03 0.66
CA SER A 313 7.29 -8.45 0.40
C SER A 313 6.33 -9.07 -0.63
N GLU A 314 5.19 -8.45 -0.91
CA GLU A 314 4.19 -8.86 -1.91
C GLU A 314 4.42 -8.18 -3.28
N ARG A 315 5.40 -7.27 -3.36
CA ARG A 315 5.81 -6.55 -4.58
C ARG A 315 7.33 -6.47 -4.71
N ARG A 316 8.00 -7.62 -4.58
CA ARG A 316 9.47 -7.73 -4.58
C ARG A 316 10.10 -7.22 -5.86
N GLU A 317 9.39 -7.32 -6.98
CA GLU A 317 9.79 -6.84 -8.31
C GLU A 317 10.00 -5.32 -8.34
N ASP A 318 9.34 -4.58 -7.44
CA ASP A 318 9.48 -3.12 -7.36
C ASP A 318 10.73 -2.69 -6.58
N ILE A 319 11.35 -3.58 -5.78
CA ILE A 319 12.47 -3.24 -4.89
C ILE A 319 13.66 -2.66 -5.65
N PRO A 320 14.15 -3.22 -6.75
CA PRO A 320 15.30 -2.67 -7.48
C PRO A 320 15.04 -1.23 -7.97
N ARG A 321 13.82 -0.96 -8.44
CA ARG A 321 13.43 0.36 -8.93
C ARG A 321 13.27 1.37 -7.79
N LEU A 322 12.68 0.95 -6.67
CA LEU A 322 12.57 1.76 -5.45
C LEU A 322 13.96 2.11 -4.90
N VAL A 323 14.88 1.15 -4.82
CA VAL A 323 16.26 1.38 -4.37
C VAL A 323 16.96 2.41 -5.26
N LYS A 324 16.87 2.26 -6.59
CA LYS A 324 17.44 3.21 -7.54
C LYS A 324 16.89 4.62 -7.33
N HIS A 325 15.58 4.74 -7.13
CA HIS A 325 14.92 6.02 -6.84
C HIS A 325 15.42 6.64 -5.53
N PHE A 326 15.46 5.85 -4.44
CA PHE A 326 15.89 6.35 -3.14
C PHE A 326 17.36 6.72 -3.11
N PHE A 327 18.24 5.98 -3.79
CA PHE A 327 19.64 6.37 -3.92
C PHE A 327 19.80 7.67 -4.72
N ALA A 328 19.08 7.83 -5.82
CA ALA A 328 19.13 9.07 -6.59
C ALA A 328 18.63 10.27 -5.76
N ARG A 329 17.55 10.11 -5.02
CA ARG A 329 17.00 11.13 -4.13
C ARG A 329 17.95 11.46 -2.98
N ALA A 330 18.50 10.46 -2.29
CA ALA A 330 19.45 10.65 -1.20
C ALA A 330 20.74 11.32 -1.70
N ALA A 331 21.21 10.98 -2.90
CA ALA A 331 22.37 11.60 -3.53
C ALA A 331 22.15 13.10 -3.78
N LEU A 332 20.96 13.49 -4.26
CA LEU A 332 20.60 14.90 -4.45
C LEU A 332 20.51 15.64 -3.10
N GLU A 333 19.83 15.06 -2.10
CA GLU A 333 19.69 15.66 -0.76
C GLU A 333 21.04 15.87 -0.05
N LEU A 334 21.97 14.92 -0.21
CA LEU A 334 23.29 14.93 0.46
C LEU A 334 24.40 15.53 -0.42
N ASN A 335 24.10 15.88 -1.66
CA ASN A 335 25.05 16.39 -2.65
C ASN A 335 26.26 15.46 -2.85
N VAL A 336 25.98 14.16 -2.99
CA VAL A 336 26.97 13.09 -3.24
C VAL A 336 26.63 12.31 -4.51
N GLU A 337 27.55 11.44 -4.97
CA GLU A 337 27.28 10.57 -6.10
C GLU A 337 26.24 9.49 -5.74
N SER A 338 25.32 9.20 -6.66
CA SER A 338 24.31 8.16 -6.45
C SER A 338 24.94 6.77 -6.38
N LYS A 339 24.56 6.01 -5.38
CA LYS A 339 24.99 4.61 -5.18
C LYS A 339 24.22 3.66 -6.08
N VAL A 340 24.76 2.44 -6.24
CA VAL A 340 24.12 1.33 -6.96
C VAL A 340 24.36 0.06 -6.13
N LEU A 341 23.36 -0.78 -5.95
CA LEU A 341 23.55 -2.10 -5.33
C LEU A 341 24.24 -3.05 -6.32
N SER A 342 25.13 -3.91 -5.80
CA SER A 342 25.58 -5.09 -6.55
C SER A 342 24.44 -6.06 -6.81
N ASP A 343 24.57 -6.95 -7.78
CA ASP A 343 23.55 -7.96 -8.12
C ASP A 343 23.22 -8.85 -6.91
N GLU A 344 24.25 -9.23 -6.14
CA GLU A 344 24.09 -10.04 -4.93
C GLU A 344 23.34 -9.29 -3.82
N ALA A 345 23.66 -8.02 -3.59
CA ALA A 345 22.96 -7.19 -2.61
C ALA A 345 21.51 -6.92 -3.05
N THR A 346 21.27 -6.76 -4.35
CA THR A 346 19.92 -6.60 -4.91
C THR A 346 19.10 -7.86 -4.69
N ALA A 347 19.64 -9.05 -4.98
CA ALA A 347 18.97 -10.32 -4.77
C ALA A 347 18.57 -10.49 -3.29
N LEU A 348 19.51 -10.23 -2.37
CA LEU A 348 19.21 -10.30 -0.93
C LEU A 348 18.10 -9.30 -0.55
N CYS A 349 18.17 -8.05 -1.00
CA CYS A 349 17.12 -7.05 -0.71
C CYS A 349 15.73 -7.47 -1.19
N CYS A 350 15.65 -8.18 -2.33
CA CYS A 350 14.38 -8.72 -2.85
C CYS A 350 13.82 -9.85 -1.98
N ASP A 351 14.66 -10.59 -1.28
CA ASP A 351 14.23 -11.73 -0.45
C ASP A 351 13.86 -11.34 0.99
N LEU A 352 14.33 -10.20 1.46
CA LEU A 352 14.05 -9.72 2.82
C LEU A 352 12.56 -9.43 3.06
N PRO A 353 12.06 -9.66 4.29
CA PRO A 353 10.63 -9.49 4.63
C PRO A 353 10.18 -8.03 4.76
N TRP A 354 11.10 -7.09 4.97
CA TRP A 354 10.84 -5.65 5.12
C TRP A 354 9.66 -5.29 6.04
N PRO A 355 9.70 -5.57 7.35
CA PRO A 355 8.58 -5.31 8.26
C PRO A 355 8.19 -3.82 8.35
N GLY A 356 9.10 -2.90 8.05
CA GLY A 356 8.84 -1.46 7.92
C GLY A 356 8.54 -1.01 6.50
N ASN A 357 8.36 -1.96 5.58
CA ASN A 357 7.99 -1.74 4.18
C ASN A 357 8.90 -0.71 3.47
N VAL A 358 8.32 0.15 2.64
CA VAL A 358 9.06 1.15 1.84
C VAL A 358 9.80 2.15 2.71
N ARG A 359 9.25 2.51 3.88
CA ARG A 359 9.92 3.43 4.81
C ARG A 359 11.23 2.85 5.34
N GLN A 360 11.27 1.56 5.63
CA GLN A 360 12.50 0.88 6.04
C GLN A 360 13.51 0.83 4.89
N LEU A 361 13.06 0.50 3.68
CA LEU A 361 13.92 0.47 2.48
C LEU A 361 14.51 1.87 2.20
N GLU A 362 13.71 2.92 2.24
CA GLU A 362 14.15 4.31 2.07
C GLU A 362 15.22 4.70 3.10
N ASN A 363 14.98 4.40 4.38
CA ASN A 363 15.94 4.67 5.45
C ASN A 363 17.24 3.88 5.26
N THR A 364 17.14 2.62 4.83
CA THR A 364 18.32 1.79 4.51
C THR A 364 19.11 2.38 3.35
N CYS A 365 18.46 2.80 2.27
CA CYS A 365 19.14 3.45 1.14
C CYS A 365 19.83 4.77 1.57
N ARG A 366 19.16 5.58 2.39
CA ARG A 366 19.75 6.82 2.93
C ARG A 366 20.97 6.53 3.81
N TRP A 367 20.89 5.53 4.68
CA TRP A 367 22.01 5.07 5.50
C TRP A 367 23.18 4.59 4.63
N LEU A 368 22.93 3.75 3.63
CA LEU A 368 23.94 3.24 2.70
C LEU A 368 24.58 4.35 1.89
N THR A 369 23.83 5.39 1.51
CA THR A 369 24.40 6.55 0.80
C THR A 369 25.48 7.24 1.61
N VAL A 370 25.35 7.27 2.94
CA VAL A 370 26.32 7.89 3.85
C VAL A 370 27.45 6.93 4.23
N MET A 371 27.14 5.66 4.49
CA MET A 371 28.07 4.71 5.14
C MET A 371 28.88 3.88 4.16
N ALA A 372 28.38 3.58 2.97
CA ALA A 372 29.12 2.79 1.99
C ALA A 372 30.26 3.62 1.39
N ALA A 373 31.48 3.08 1.40
CA ALA A 373 32.67 3.80 0.91
C ALA A 373 32.69 3.94 -0.62
N GLY A 374 32.25 2.90 -1.37
CA GLY A 374 32.26 2.86 -2.83
C GLY A 374 30.96 3.39 -3.45
N ARG A 375 30.97 3.55 -4.78
CA ARG A 375 29.73 3.80 -5.57
C ARG A 375 28.86 2.56 -5.60
N GLU A 376 29.47 1.39 -5.78
CA GLU A 376 28.80 0.11 -5.72
C GLU A 376 28.71 -0.38 -4.27
N VAL A 377 27.51 -0.69 -3.84
CA VAL A 377 27.21 -1.19 -2.49
C VAL A 377 27.20 -2.72 -2.54
N LEU A 378 28.15 -3.31 -1.80
CA LEU A 378 28.30 -4.76 -1.69
C LEU A 378 27.47 -5.33 -0.54
N LEU A 379 27.33 -6.67 -0.48
CA LEU A 379 26.69 -7.35 0.65
C LEU A 379 27.30 -6.95 2.01
N ALA A 380 28.63 -6.75 2.04
CA ALA A 380 29.35 -6.36 3.25
C ALA A 380 29.03 -4.94 3.74
N ASP A 381 28.49 -4.08 2.89
CA ASP A 381 28.11 -2.70 3.23
C ASP A 381 26.69 -2.62 3.79
N LEU A 382 25.86 -3.65 3.60
CA LEU A 382 24.50 -3.67 4.14
C LEU A 382 24.54 -3.64 5.68
N PRO A 383 23.54 -3.01 6.34
CA PRO A 383 23.41 -3.06 7.79
C PRO A 383 23.47 -4.49 8.34
N PRO A 384 24.13 -4.73 9.49
CA PRO A 384 24.25 -6.07 10.07
C PRO A 384 22.89 -6.77 10.23
N GLU A 385 21.85 -6.01 10.58
CA GLU A 385 20.49 -6.49 10.79
C GLU A 385 19.84 -7.08 9.51
N LEU A 386 20.34 -6.70 8.34
CA LEU A 386 19.85 -7.18 7.04
C LEU A 386 20.71 -8.32 6.47
N ARG A 387 21.90 -8.56 7.05
CA ARG A 387 22.85 -9.59 6.58
C ARG A 387 22.72 -10.92 7.29
N SER A 388 22.19 -10.92 8.52
CA SER A 388 22.10 -12.10 9.34
C SER A 388 20.78 -12.84 9.07
N ASP A 389 20.87 -14.11 8.63
CA ASP A 389 19.76 -15.06 8.70
C ASP A 389 19.18 -15.18 10.14
N GLU A 390 19.95 -14.77 11.15
CA GLU A 390 19.56 -14.77 12.57
C GLU A 390 18.49 -13.72 12.91
N SER A 391 18.35 -12.59 12.17
CA SER A 391 17.34 -11.56 12.50
C SER A 391 15.91 -11.97 12.14
N VAL A 392 15.74 -12.86 11.15
CA VAL A 392 14.43 -13.44 10.80
C VAL A 392 14.04 -14.53 11.81
N GLY A 393 15.06 -15.24 12.37
CA GLY A 393 14.85 -16.28 13.39
C GLY A 393 14.50 -15.68 14.75
N VAL A 394 15.28 -14.72 15.26
CA VAL A 394 15.18 -14.27 16.66
C VAL A 394 13.92 -13.45 16.93
N ALA A 395 13.44 -12.59 16.02
CA ALA A 395 12.19 -11.86 16.22
C ALA A 395 10.94 -12.74 16.00
N ALA A 396 10.99 -13.68 15.04
CA ALA A 396 9.93 -14.66 14.83
C ALA A 396 9.95 -15.77 15.89
N GLU A 397 11.14 -16.18 16.34
CA GLU A 397 11.30 -17.17 17.42
C GLU A 397 10.95 -16.58 18.78
N ALA A 398 11.32 -15.34 19.09
CA ALA A 398 10.91 -14.66 20.33
C ALA A 398 9.39 -14.45 20.42
N ALA A 399 8.72 -14.19 19.28
CA ALA A 399 7.24 -14.11 19.23
C ALA A 399 6.55 -15.48 19.22
N ASN A 400 7.28 -16.59 19.03
CA ASN A 400 6.71 -17.91 18.74
C ASN A 400 7.00 -18.99 19.81
N TRP A 401 7.75 -18.70 20.89
CA TRP A 401 8.06 -19.70 21.92
C TRP A 401 6.80 -20.30 22.58
N GLN A 402 5.75 -19.49 22.73
CA GLN A 402 4.46 -19.96 23.26
C GLN A 402 3.75 -20.90 22.27
N ALA A 403 3.85 -20.63 20.96
CA ALA A 403 3.29 -21.53 19.93
C ALA A 403 4.07 -22.84 19.85
N GLN A 404 5.41 -22.78 19.97
CA GLN A 404 6.27 -23.97 20.01
C GLN A 404 6.00 -24.79 21.27
N LEU A 405 5.85 -24.15 22.43
CA LEU A 405 5.47 -24.82 23.67
C LEU A 405 4.08 -25.47 23.58
N ARG A 406 3.13 -24.79 22.91
CA ARG A 406 1.80 -25.35 22.65
C ARG A 406 1.85 -26.58 21.75
N ALA A 407 2.58 -26.47 20.62
CA ALA A 407 2.76 -27.60 19.69
C ALA A 407 3.44 -28.81 20.36
N TRP A 408 4.48 -28.55 21.19
CA TRP A 408 5.11 -29.57 22.02
C TRP A 408 4.11 -30.21 22.99
N GLY A 409 3.32 -29.42 23.71
CA GLY A 409 2.30 -29.91 24.65
C GLY A 409 1.24 -30.78 23.97
N GLU A 410 0.73 -30.34 22.82
CA GLU A 410 -0.20 -31.12 22.00
C GLU A 410 0.40 -32.45 21.54
N SER A 411 1.67 -32.44 21.14
CA SER A 411 2.40 -33.66 20.75
C SER A 411 2.51 -34.67 21.91
N GLN A 412 2.86 -34.20 23.12
CA GLN A 412 2.96 -35.01 24.32
C GLN A 412 1.59 -35.60 24.71
N LEU A 413 0.53 -34.81 24.64
CA LEU A 413 -0.83 -35.26 24.93
C LEU A 413 -1.31 -36.32 23.91
N ARG A 414 -1.01 -36.13 22.60
CA ARG A 414 -1.33 -37.12 21.56
C ARG A 414 -0.57 -38.42 21.75
N ALA A 415 0.64 -38.37 22.30
CA ALA A 415 1.44 -39.54 22.63
C ALA A 415 1.00 -40.26 23.94
N GLY A 416 -0.05 -39.75 24.62
CA GLY A 416 -0.55 -40.32 25.86
C GLY A 416 0.26 -39.95 27.10
N GLY A 417 1.11 -38.91 27.02
CA GLY A 417 1.93 -38.43 28.13
C GLY A 417 1.09 -37.90 29.29
N THR A 418 1.45 -38.27 30.50
CA THR A 418 0.86 -37.73 31.76
C THR A 418 1.94 -36.97 32.51
N GLY A 419 1.54 -35.93 33.25
CA GLY A 419 2.49 -35.11 34.03
C GLY A 419 3.36 -34.18 33.19
N ILE A 420 2.93 -33.82 31.98
CA ILE A 420 3.69 -33.01 30.99
C ILE A 420 4.20 -31.66 31.56
N MET A 421 3.51 -31.08 32.57
CA MET A 421 3.96 -29.85 33.22
C MET A 421 5.26 -30.03 34.01
N VAL A 422 5.51 -31.17 34.58
CA VAL A 422 6.74 -31.45 35.34
C VAL A 422 7.93 -31.42 34.39
N THR A 423 7.83 -32.17 33.26
CA THR A 423 8.88 -32.23 32.23
C THR A 423 9.09 -30.84 31.59
N ALA A 424 8.02 -30.11 31.25
CA ALA A 424 8.12 -28.77 30.66
C ALA A 424 8.81 -27.77 31.60
N LEU A 425 8.51 -27.81 32.90
CA LEU A 425 9.13 -26.93 33.89
C LEU A 425 10.63 -27.28 34.07
N GLU A 426 10.97 -28.54 34.13
CA GLU A 426 12.36 -28.97 34.24
C GLU A 426 13.20 -28.56 33.04
N ASP A 427 12.70 -28.74 31.81
CA ASP A 427 13.39 -28.34 30.60
C ASP A 427 13.51 -26.82 30.50
N MET A 428 12.44 -26.07 30.82
CA MET A 428 12.46 -24.61 30.83
C MET A 428 13.45 -24.06 31.87
N GLU A 429 13.45 -24.61 33.09
CA GLU A 429 14.40 -24.20 34.13
C GLU A 429 15.86 -24.46 33.71
N ARG A 430 16.14 -25.62 33.09
CA ARG A 430 17.49 -25.91 32.55
C ARG A 430 17.94 -24.89 31.53
N VAL A 431 17.12 -24.60 30.55
CA VAL A 431 17.42 -23.61 29.50
C VAL A 431 17.68 -22.24 30.10
N MET A 432 16.82 -21.78 31.03
CA MET A 432 16.94 -20.47 31.66
C MET A 432 18.18 -20.36 32.56
N ILE A 433 18.53 -21.43 33.27
CA ILE A 433 19.74 -21.50 34.09
C ILE A 433 21.00 -21.41 33.22
N ASP A 434 21.05 -22.21 32.15
CA ASP A 434 22.19 -22.22 31.22
C ASP A 434 22.38 -20.86 30.56
N THR A 435 21.30 -20.28 30.07
CA THR A 435 21.31 -18.92 29.47
C THR A 435 21.81 -17.86 30.45
N ALA A 436 21.34 -17.87 31.69
CA ALA A 436 21.75 -16.91 32.70
C ALA A 436 23.21 -17.10 33.13
N LEU A 437 23.69 -18.33 33.22
CA LEU A 437 25.11 -18.64 33.52
C LEU A 437 26.01 -18.23 32.38
N SER A 438 25.66 -18.53 31.14
CA SER A 438 26.40 -18.12 29.95
C SER A 438 26.50 -16.59 29.86
N HIS A 439 25.39 -15.88 30.06
CA HIS A 439 25.37 -14.41 30.04
C HIS A 439 26.21 -13.78 31.16
N THR A 440 26.33 -14.41 32.29
CA THR A 440 27.12 -13.89 33.45
C THR A 440 28.52 -14.45 33.55
N GLY A 441 29.02 -15.22 32.56
CA GLY A 441 30.30 -15.86 32.55
C GLY A 441 30.48 -16.80 33.76
N GLY A 442 29.49 -17.60 34.11
CA GLY A 442 29.51 -18.57 35.20
C GLY A 442 29.31 -17.98 36.62
N ARG A 443 29.02 -16.67 36.75
CA ARG A 443 28.90 -16.01 38.07
C ARG A 443 27.54 -16.30 38.71
N LYS A 444 27.45 -17.36 39.50
CA LYS A 444 26.20 -17.88 40.11
C LYS A 444 25.39 -16.82 40.88
N ARG A 445 26.02 -15.87 41.54
CA ARG A 445 25.33 -14.79 42.28
C ARG A 445 24.58 -13.85 41.34
N HIS A 446 25.18 -13.46 40.22
CA HIS A 446 24.57 -12.60 39.22
C HIS A 446 23.50 -13.36 38.43
N ALA A 447 23.76 -14.61 38.03
CA ALA A 447 22.80 -15.48 37.35
C ALA A 447 21.52 -15.69 38.20
N ALA A 448 21.69 -15.96 39.50
CA ALA A 448 20.54 -16.09 40.42
C ALA A 448 19.73 -14.78 40.50
N GLN A 449 20.38 -13.63 40.54
CA GLN A 449 19.73 -12.34 40.55
C GLN A 449 18.94 -12.05 39.27
N LEU A 450 19.50 -12.42 38.08
CA LEU A 450 18.81 -12.29 36.79
C LEU A 450 17.59 -13.21 36.69
N LEU A 451 17.66 -14.39 37.27
CA LEU A 451 16.55 -15.35 37.31
C LEU A 451 15.48 -14.99 38.38
N GLY A 452 15.72 -13.95 39.19
CA GLY A 452 14.84 -13.59 40.32
C GLY A 452 14.91 -14.58 41.47
N TRP A 453 15.96 -15.39 41.59
CA TRP A 453 16.14 -16.41 42.62
C TRP A 453 17.21 -16.03 43.63
N GLY A 454 17.11 -16.67 44.81
CA GLY A 454 18.19 -16.64 45.79
C GLY A 454 19.35 -17.54 45.35
N ARG A 455 20.60 -17.18 45.74
CA ARG A 455 21.81 -17.96 45.42
C ARG A 455 21.69 -19.44 45.80
N ASN A 456 21.09 -19.71 46.96
CA ASN A 456 20.91 -21.08 47.48
C ASN A 456 19.94 -21.90 46.60
N THR A 457 18.90 -21.24 46.07
CA THR A 457 17.93 -21.86 45.18
C THR A 457 18.59 -22.30 43.87
N LEU A 458 19.38 -21.40 43.24
CA LEU A 458 20.13 -21.72 42.04
C LEU A 458 21.13 -22.86 42.27
N THR A 459 21.88 -22.83 43.39
CA THR A 459 22.85 -23.90 43.72
C THR A 459 22.17 -25.25 43.88
N ARG A 460 21.01 -25.30 44.54
CA ARG A 460 20.23 -26.55 44.69
C ARG A 460 19.74 -27.04 43.31
N LYS A 461 19.19 -26.14 42.49
CA LYS A 461 18.69 -26.51 41.15
C LYS A 461 19.81 -27.01 40.22
N LEU A 462 21.02 -26.46 40.32
CA LEU A 462 22.19 -26.93 39.59
C LEU A 462 22.56 -28.37 40.00
N GLN A 463 22.46 -28.69 41.28
CA GLN A 463 22.68 -30.03 41.78
C GLN A 463 21.58 -31.02 41.36
N ASP A 464 20.29 -30.59 41.49
CA ASP A 464 19.13 -31.38 41.11
C ASP A 464 19.15 -31.77 39.63
N TYR A 465 19.67 -30.87 38.77
CA TYR A 465 19.72 -31.07 37.32
C TYR A 465 21.06 -31.61 36.78
N GLY A 466 22.04 -31.82 37.67
CA GLY A 466 23.35 -32.36 37.27
C GLY A 466 24.14 -31.45 36.33
N ILE A 467 23.93 -30.15 36.39
CA ILE A 467 24.64 -29.16 35.58
C ILE A 467 25.98 -28.90 36.25
N GLU A 468 27.06 -29.45 35.71
CA GLU A 468 28.42 -29.24 36.22
C GLU A 468 28.91 -27.81 35.93
N ASP A 469 29.73 -27.29 36.88
CA ASP A 469 30.40 -26.01 36.72
C ASP A 469 31.36 -26.05 35.52
N SER A 470 31.03 -25.41 34.41
CA SER A 470 32.03 -25.17 33.36
C SER A 470 33.15 -24.30 33.97
N PRO A 471 34.40 -24.73 33.89
CA PRO A 471 35.52 -23.96 34.43
C PRO A 471 35.64 -22.63 33.64
N SER A 472 35.68 -21.51 34.36
CA SER A 472 36.05 -20.20 33.86
C SER A 472 37.35 -20.25 33.08
N VAL A 473 37.29 -19.94 31.76
CA VAL A 473 38.46 -19.51 30.97
C VAL A 473 38.61 -18.02 31.07
#